data_5237e3b5c024cbf9b0d6ae9fd506045f
#
_entry.id   5237e3b5c024cbf9b0d6ae9fd506045f
#
_cell.length_a   1.000
_cell.length_b   1.000
_cell.length_c   1.000
_cell.angle_alpha   90.00
_cell.angle_beta   90.00
_cell.angle_gamma   90.00
#
_symmetry.space_group_name_H-M   'P 1'
#
loop_
_entity.id
_entity.type
_entity.pdbx_description
1 polymer ?
#
loop_
_entity_poly.entity_id
_entity_poly.type
_entity_poly.pdbx_seq_one_letter_code
_entity_poly.pdbx_strand_id
1 'polypeptide(L)'
;MRDTAPTRAAAPPNLLLAALTACGLLALTAYAPAMPRIVEDLHLPEVQVQATMSLYFLLFALGQLLGGPLSDRLGRRPVALAGMGLFVLGSVLAASAGTIGTILAGRVLQALGGAAGAVLARAIVKDVYPADQVARALTRVVMISALVPIVAPVLGGYLADWLGWRSILWVLAIYAAGVFVALALWFRETAPQASRRPLRHYPALYRALLMNRRFLGFTLNAGAFGTAYFAFLSGMPISLTAATGMSTAEFGRWFALMPGAYLLGNATSSRLLRVHDPRRMLLAGSLLSTLGALAMLLAHLGWPPSPATVFLPALLLTAGHGMAMSSATALSMNSAPDNPGTAVALMGALNMLCAGLGTMLVSVPGVGRVIAVVLGAQLLALVLAGLRSRI
;
A
#
# COMPACT_ATOMS: atom_id res chain seq x y z
N MET A 1 41.54 -6.34 -27.76
CA MET A 1 40.84 -6.49 -26.48
C MET A 1 39.36 -6.49 -26.79
N ARG A 2 38.70 -7.62 -26.71
CA ARG A 2 37.23 -7.72 -26.85
C ARG A 2 36.58 -7.22 -25.56
N ASP A 3 35.91 -6.07 -25.63
CA ASP A 3 35.03 -5.60 -24.57
C ASP A 3 33.94 -6.65 -24.35
N THR A 4 34.13 -7.53 -23.37
CA THR A 4 33.07 -8.39 -22.88
C THR A 4 32.13 -7.53 -22.05
N ALA A 5 31.09 -6.97 -22.68
CA ALA A 5 29.98 -6.36 -21.97
C ALA A 5 29.52 -7.37 -20.91
N PRO A 6 29.33 -6.93 -19.64
CA PRO A 6 28.89 -7.83 -18.58
C PRO A 6 27.58 -8.48 -19.00
N THR A 7 27.53 -9.82 -19.03
CA THR A 7 26.34 -10.59 -19.32
C THR A 7 25.27 -10.22 -18.28
N ARG A 8 24.25 -9.46 -18.71
CA ARG A 8 23.11 -9.13 -17.84
C ARG A 8 22.48 -10.45 -17.37
N ALA A 9 22.24 -10.55 -16.06
CA ALA A 9 21.50 -11.67 -15.49
C ALA A 9 20.16 -11.81 -16.21
N ALA A 10 19.73 -13.05 -16.45
CA ALA A 10 18.42 -13.30 -17.08
C ALA A 10 17.31 -12.67 -16.25
N ALA A 11 16.43 -11.91 -16.91
CA ALA A 11 15.34 -11.23 -16.26
C ALA A 11 14.40 -12.26 -15.60
N PRO A 12 14.08 -12.13 -14.28
CA PRO A 12 13.09 -13.00 -13.67
C PRO A 12 11.70 -12.73 -14.28
N PRO A 13 10.79 -13.73 -14.28
CA PRO A 13 9.45 -13.54 -14.81
C PRO A 13 8.73 -12.36 -14.12
N ASN A 14 8.07 -11.50 -14.90
CA ASN A 14 7.28 -10.38 -14.34
C ASN A 14 6.24 -10.84 -13.33
N LEU A 15 5.73 -12.07 -13.49
CA LEU A 15 4.81 -12.69 -12.53
C LEU A 15 5.46 -12.89 -11.17
N LEU A 16 6.73 -13.31 -11.10
CA LEU A 16 7.46 -13.48 -9.84
C LEU A 16 7.68 -12.13 -9.14
N LEU A 17 8.00 -11.08 -9.89
CA LEU A 17 8.17 -9.72 -9.34
C LEU A 17 6.83 -9.15 -8.86
N ALA A 18 5.75 -9.41 -9.59
CA ALA A 18 4.41 -9.02 -9.17
C ALA A 18 3.97 -9.79 -7.92
N ALA A 19 4.24 -11.10 -7.86
CA ALA A 19 3.96 -11.94 -6.68
C ALA A 19 4.75 -11.46 -5.46
N LEU A 20 6.02 -11.10 -5.63
CA LEU A 20 6.85 -10.52 -4.57
C LEU A 20 6.26 -9.19 -4.06
N THR A 21 5.84 -8.30 -4.96
CA THR A 21 5.19 -7.03 -4.62
C THR A 21 3.84 -7.24 -3.92
N ALA A 22 3.09 -8.25 -4.34
CA ALA A 22 1.75 -8.54 -3.87
C ALA A 22 1.70 -8.99 -2.39
N CYS A 23 2.76 -9.62 -1.85
CA CYS A 23 2.78 -10.13 -0.48
C CYS A 23 2.34 -9.07 0.55
N GLY A 24 2.92 -7.88 0.50
CA GLY A 24 2.57 -6.80 1.42
C GLY A 24 1.13 -6.30 1.27
N LEU A 25 0.65 -6.20 0.03
CA LEU A 25 -0.73 -5.76 -0.25
C LEU A 25 -1.77 -6.81 0.17
N LEU A 26 -1.48 -8.09 -0.07
CA LEU A 26 -2.33 -9.21 0.37
C LEU A 26 -2.51 -9.21 1.88
N ALA A 27 -1.42 -9.04 2.64
CA ALA A 27 -1.47 -9.01 4.09
C ALA A 27 -2.25 -7.83 4.67
N LEU A 28 -2.44 -6.76 3.92
CA LEU A 28 -3.26 -5.61 4.31
C LEU A 28 -4.73 -5.83 3.93
N THR A 29 -4.96 -6.13 2.66
CA THR A 29 -6.31 -6.08 2.08
C THR A 29 -7.14 -7.32 2.38
N ALA A 30 -6.52 -8.52 2.48
CA ALA A 30 -7.23 -9.73 2.87
C ALA A 30 -7.53 -9.80 4.37
N TYR A 31 -6.66 -9.20 5.20
CA TYR A 31 -6.81 -9.22 6.66
C TYR A 31 -7.91 -8.26 7.16
N ALA A 32 -8.08 -7.11 6.52
CA ALA A 32 -8.97 -6.07 7.00
C ALA A 32 -10.44 -6.54 7.17
N PRO A 33 -11.08 -7.25 6.24
CA PRO A 33 -12.44 -7.77 6.43
C PRO A 33 -12.58 -8.75 7.60
N ALA A 34 -11.49 -9.45 7.97
CA ALA A 34 -11.51 -10.44 9.04
C ALA A 34 -11.41 -9.85 10.45
N MET A 35 -11.08 -8.55 10.58
CA MET A 35 -10.86 -7.93 11.89
C MET A 35 -12.05 -8.07 12.86
N PRO A 36 -13.33 -7.94 12.43
CA PRO A 36 -14.47 -8.19 13.33
C PRO A 36 -14.46 -9.61 13.90
N ARG A 37 -14.12 -10.63 13.10
CA ARG A 37 -14.03 -12.02 13.57
C ARG A 37 -12.90 -12.24 14.57
N ILE A 38 -11.80 -11.48 14.48
CA ILE A 38 -10.71 -11.52 15.46
C ILE A 38 -11.17 -10.93 16.80
N VAL A 39 -11.93 -9.83 16.76
CA VAL A 39 -12.55 -9.21 17.95
C VAL A 39 -13.46 -10.21 18.65
N GLU A 40 -14.34 -10.88 17.90
CA GLU A 40 -15.29 -11.87 18.42
C GLU A 40 -14.58 -13.11 18.98
N ASP A 41 -13.68 -13.74 18.21
CA ASP A 41 -13.05 -15.03 18.55
C ASP A 41 -12.09 -14.93 19.75
N LEU A 42 -11.37 -13.83 19.87
CA LEU A 42 -10.40 -13.62 20.96
C LEU A 42 -10.96 -12.75 22.10
N HIS A 43 -12.21 -12.31 22.00
CA HIS A 43 -12.86 -11.42 22.99
C HIS A 43 -12.01 -10.19 23.33
N LEU A 44 -11.40 -9.57 22.30
CA LEU A 44 -10.47 -8.45 22.46
C LEU A 44 -11.19 -7.11 22.26
N PRO A 45 -10.72 -6.04 22.94
CA PRO A 45 -11.13 -4.69 22.58
C PRO A 45 -10.77 -4.38 21.12
N GLU A 46 -11.69 -3.74 20.40
CA GLU A 46 -11.53 -3.40 18.98
C GLU A 46 -10.26 -2.58 18.69
N VAL A 47 -9.89 -1.67 19.64
CA VAL A 47 -8.69 -0.86 19.58
C VAL A 47 -7.40 -1.71 19.49
N GLN A 48 -7.36 -2.86 20.16
CA GLN A 48 -6.21 -3.76 20.11
C GLN A 48 -6.10 -4.47 18.77
N VAL A 49 -7.21 -4.87 18.17
CA VAL A 49 -7.23 -5.50 16.86
C VAL A 49 -6.86 -4.46 15.79
N GLN A 50 -7.34 -3.24 15.89
CA GLN A 50 -6.96 -2.14 14.98
C GLN A 50 -5.47 -1.77 15.10
N ALA A 51 -4.88 -1.87 16.30
CA ALA A 51 -3.44 -1.63 16.50
C ALA A 51 -2.58 -2.57 15.65
N THR A 52 -3.05 -3.77 15.29
CA THR A 52 -2.35 -4.70 14.39
C THR A 52 -2.16 -4.11 12.99
N MET A 53 -3.14 -3.33 12.50
CA MET A 53 -3.03 -2.63 11.21
C MET A 53 -2.12 -1.41 11.32
N SER A 54 -2.28 -0.59 12.36
CA SER A 54 -1.43 0.59 12.57
C SER A 54 0.05 0.21 12.68
N LEU A 55 0.36 -0.81 13.49
CA LEU A 55 1.72 -1.33 13.63
C LEU A 55 2.27 -1.87 12.31
N TYR A 56 1.44 -2.59 11.55
CA TYR A 56 1.83 -3.08 10.23
C TYR A 56 2.24 -1.93 9.30
N PHE A 57 1.43 -0.87 9.20
CA PHE A 57 1.74 0.28 8.34
C PHE A 57 3.03 0.99 8.74
N LEU A 58 3.23 1.22 10.04
CA LEU A 58 4.44 1.89 10.55
C LEU A 58 5.70 1.08 10.25
N LEU A 59 5.66 -0.23 10.47
CA LEU A 59 6.80 -1.11 10.19
C LEU A 59 6.99 -1.39 8.71
N PHE A 60 5.92 -1.40 7.92
CA PHE A 60 6.01 -1.47 6.48
C PHE A 60 6.70 -0.22 5.90
N ALA A 61 6.37 0.98 6.43
CA ALA A 61 7.09 2.22 6.08
C ALA A 61 8.58 2.13 6.40
N LEU A 62 8.93 1.66 7.61
CA LEU A 62 10.32 1.44 8.01
C LEU A 62 11.02 0.43 7.09
N GLY A 63 10.37 -0.68 6.79
CA GLY A 63 10.88 -1.70 5.87
C GLY A 63 11.11 -1.16 4.45
N GLN A 64 10.25 -0.26 3.97
CA GLN A 64 10.47 0.41 2.67
C GLN A 64 11.70 1.32 2.68
N LEU A 65 11.94 2.06 3.77
CA LEU A 65 13.13 2.92 3.90
C LEU A 65 14.43 2.12 3.97
N LEU A 66 14.40 0.97 4.63
CA LEU A 66 15.58 0.13 4.83
C LEU A 66 15.82 -0.84 3.68
N GLY A 67 14.77 -1.33 3.02
CA GLY A 67 14.85 -2.39 2.01
C GLY A 67 15.71 -2.02 0.79
N GLY A 68 15.61 -0.78 0.31
CA GLY A 68 16.47 -0.26 -0.77
C GLY A 68 17.95 -0.28 -0.40
N PRO A 69 18.36 0.51 0.61
CA PRO A 69 19.74 0.54 1.09
C PRO A 69 20.35 -0.81 1.45
N LEU A 70 19.57 -1.68 2.12
CA LEU A 70 20.04 -3.03 2.46
C LEU A 70 20.30 -3.86 1.21
N SER A 71 19.39 -3.80 0.24
CA SER A 71 19.52 -4.57 -1.00
C SER A 71 20.62 -4.05 -1.92
N ASP A 72 20.92 -2.75 -1.86
CA ASP A 72 22.08 -2.17 -2.57
C ASP A 72 23.42 -2.64 -1.97
N ARG A 73 23.44 -2.87 -0.65
CA ARG A 73 24.64 -3.30 0.05
C ARG A 73 24.83 -4.83 0.05
N LEU A 74 23.78 -5.58 0.39
CA LEU A 74 23.84 -7.04 0.60
C LEU A 74 23.55 -7.83 -0.67
N GLY A 75 22.97 -7.20 -1.68
CA GLY A 75 22.45 -7.85 -2.88
C GLY A 75 20.93 -7.98 -2.88
N ARG A 76 20.35 -8.09 -4.07
CA ARG A 76 18.87 -8.21 -4.24
C ARG A 76 18.37 -9.55 -3.73
N ARG A 77 19.08 -10.64 -4.09
CA ARG A 77 18.66 -12.00 -3.77
C ARG A 77 18.64 -12.29 -2.28
N PRO A 78 19.69 -12.03 -1.48
CA PRO A 78 19.68 -12.28 -0.04
C PRO A 78 18.58 -11.51 0.68
N VAL A 79 18.36 -10.24 0.33
CA VAL A 79 17.33 -9.40 0.97
C VAL A 79 15.93 -9.84 0.58
N ALA A 80 15.70 -10.29 -0.67
CA ALA A 80 14.43 -10.85 -1.10
C ALA A 80 14.09 -12.14 -0.34
N LEU A 81 15.05 -13.05 -0.22
CA LEU A 81 14.88 -14.32 0.52
C LEU A 81 14.67 -14.08 2.02
N ALA A 82 15.47 -13.21 2.63
CA ALA A 82 15.28 -12.85 4.05
C ALA A 82 13.91 -12.21 4.29
N GLY A 83 13.49 -11.28 3.42
CA GLY A 83 12.18 -10.64 3.51
C GLY A 83 11.03 -11.66 3.40
N MET A 84 11.08 -12.55 2.40
CA MET A 84 10.04 -13.58 2.27
C MET A 84 10.08 -14.59 3.42
N GLY A 85 11.25 -14.96 3.92
CA GLY A 85 11.39 -15.81 5.12
C GLY A 85 10.74 -15.15 6.35
N LEU A 86 10.99 -13.85 6.59
CA LEU A 86 10.33 -13.10 7.66
C LEU A 86 8.82 -13.06 7.47
N PHE A 87 8.34 -12.86 6.23
CA PHE A 87 6.91 -12.83 5.95
C PHE A 87 6.25 -14.19 6.21
N VAL A 88 6.87 -15.31 5.81
CA VAL A 88 6.38 -16.67 6.09
C VAL A 88 6.31 -16.90 7.59
N LEU A 89 7.41 -16.65 8.31
CA LEU A 89 7.47 -16.80 9.77
C LEU A 89 6.40 -15.95 10.47
N GLY A 90 6.25 -14.69 10.07
CA GLY A 90 5.23 -13.80 10.61
C GLY A 90 3.81 -14.28 10.34
N SER A 91 3.56 -14.82 9.14
CA SER A 91 2.25 -15.37 8.78
C SER A 91 1.91 -16.62 9.59
N VAL A 92 2.85 -17.54 9.75
CA VAL A 92 2.68 -18.76 10.58
C VAL A 92 2.45 -18.37 12.04
N LEU A 93 3.27 -17.44 12.58
CA LEU A 93 3.14 -16.98 13.96
C LEU A 93 1.76 -16.34 14.21
N ALA A 94 1.31 -15.46 13.32
CA ALA A 94 -0.01 -14.83 13.45
C ALA A 94 -1.16 -15.83 13.24
N ALA A 95 -1.02 -16.82 12.35
CA ALA A 95 -2.03 -17.86 12.12
C ALA A 95 -2.20 -18.79 13.33
N SER A 96 -1.11 -19.04 14.06
CA SER A 96 -1.10 -19.90 15.27
C SER A 96 -1.42 -19.12 16.55
N ALA A 97 -1.77 -17.83 16.44
CA ALA A 97 -1.92 -16.97 17.60
C ALA A 97 -3.14 -17.30 18.46
N GLY A 98 -2.94 -17.36 19.76
CA GLY A 98 -3.98 -17.38 20.80
C GLY A 98 -4.05 -16.08 21.59
N THR A 99 -3.15 -15.12 21.36
CA THR A 99 -3.09 -13.82 22.04
C THR A 99 -2.82 -12.69 21.08
N ILE A 100 -3.22 -11.47 21.47
CA ILE A 100 -2.93 -10.26 20.65
C ILE A 100 -1.43 -10.02 20.49
N GLY A 101 -0.63 -10.30 21.50
CA GLY A 101 0.82 -10.13 21.45
C GLY A 101 1.46 -11.01 20.35
N THR A 102 0.99 -12.24 20.19
CA THR A 102 1.44 -13.15 19.13
C THR A 102 1.02 -12.66 17.74
N ILE A 103 -0.21 -12.13 17.61
CA ILE A 103 -0.64 -11.50 16.35
C ILE A 103 0.24 -10.30 16.03
N LEU A 104 0.47 -9.40 16.99
CA LEU A 104 1.31 -8.21 16.79
C LEU A 104 2.73 -8.60 16.35
N ALA A 105 3.35 -9.58 17.02
CA ALA A 105 4.68 -10.08 16.65
C ALA A 105 4.70 -10.63 15.21
N GLY A 106 3.71 -11.42 14.83
CA GLY A 106 3.55 -11.91 13.46
C GLY A 106 3.39 -10.78 12.45
N ARG A 107 2.58 -9.75 12.77
CA ARG A 107 2.37 -8.57 11.91
C ARG A 107 3.63 -7.74 11.73
N VAL A 108 4.48 -7.64 12.77
CA VAL A 108 5.82 -7.02 12.69
C VAL A 108 6.67 -7.71 11.60
N LEU A 109 6.79 -9.03 11.68
CA LEU A 109 7.60 -9.81 10.73
C LEU A 109 7.01 -9.75 9.30
N GLN A 110 5.69 -9.85 9.16
CA GLN A 110 5.00 -9.71 7.88
C GLN A 110 5.23 -8.32 7.25
N ALA A 111 5.17 -7.25 8.05
CA ALA A 111 5.33 -5.88 7.56
C ALA A 111 6.75 -5.65 7.01
N LEU A 112 7.76 -6.03 7.78
CA LEU A 112 9.17 -5.88 7.37
C LEU A 112 9.48 -6.72 6.12
N GLY A 113 8.99 -7.96 6.10
CA GLY A 113 9.18 -8.87 4.98
C GLY A 113 8.46 -8.42 3.70
N GLY A 114 7.19 -8.03 3.81
CA GLY A 114 6.38 -7.55 2.68
C GLY A 114 6.87 -6.24 2.09
N ALA A 115 7.39 -5.33 2.93
CA ALA A 115 7.96 -4.06 2.49
C ALA A 115 9.20 -4.26 1.61
N ALA A 116 10.06 -5.22 1.94
CA ALA A 116 11.22 -5.58 1.13
C ALA A 116 10.80 -5.97 -0.28
N GLY A 117 9.74 -6.79 -0.42
CA GLY A 117 9.21 -7.20 -1.72
C GLY A 117 8.80 -6.04 -2.62
N ALA A 118 8.08 -5.06 -2.06
CA ALA A 118 7.60 -3.90 -2.80
C ALA A 118 8.73 -3.00 -3.33
N VAL A 119 9.85 -2.90 -2.60
CA VAL A 119 11.02 -2.10 -3.00
C VAL A 119 11.89 -2.85 -3.99
N LEU A 120 12.16 -4.13 -3.72
CA LEU A 120 13.06 -4.97 -4.51
C LEU A 120 12.57 -5.21 -5.92
N ALA A 121 11.26 -5.44 -6.12
CA ALA A 121 10.72 -5.65 -7.46
C ALA A 121 11.06 -4.50 -8.41
N ARG A 122 10.96 -3.25 -7.93
CA ARG A 122 11.32 -2.04 -8.70
C ARG A 122 12.82 -1.93 -8.96
N ALA A 123 13.64 -2.29 -7.98
CA ALA A 123 15.10 -2.27 -8.12
C ALA A 123 15.56 -3.33 -9.12
N ILE A 124 15.05 -4.56 -9.00
CA ILE A 124 15.38 -5.67 -9.92
C ILE A 124 15.02 -5.33 -11.37
N VAL A 125 13.83 -4.74 -11.60
CA VAL A 125 13.45 -4.31 -12.96
C VAL A 125 14.47 -3.33 -13.55
N LYS A 126 14.96 -2.36 -12.74
CA LYS A 126 15.98 -1.41 -13.20
C LYS A 126 17.34 -2.07 -13.47
N ASP A 127 17.68 -3.12 -12.71
CA ASP A 127 18.97 -3.80 -12.84
C ASP A 127 19.02 -4.69 -14.10
N VAL A 128 17.88 -5.31 -14.50
CA VAL A 128 17.88 -6.32 -15.58
C VAL A 128 17.37 -5.80 -16.92
N TYR A 129 16.45 -4.83 -16.94
CA TYR A 129 15.90 -4.31 -18.20
C TYR A 129 16.70 -3.12 -18.75
N PRO A 130 16.83 -2.99 -20.09
CA PRO A 130 17.33 -1.78 -20.72
C PRO A 130 16.50 -0.54 -20.35
N ALA A 131 17.11 0.65 -20.34
CA ALA A 131 16.47 1.89 -19.89
C ALA A 131 15.14 2.20 -20.61
N ASP A 132 15.06 1.90 -21.90
CA ASP A 132 13.87 2.05 -22.77
C ASP A 132 12.74 1.05 -22.44
N GLN A 133 13.06 -0.06 -21.78
CA GLN A 133 12.11 -1.11 -21.42
C GLN A 133 11.67 -1.09 -19.95
N VAL A 134 12.41 -0.40 -19.08
CA VAL A 134 12.14 -0.32 -17.64
C VAL A 134 10.70 0.13 -17.34
N ALA A 135 10.25 1.19 -18.00
CA ALA A 135 8.89 1.71 -17.80
C ALA A 135 7.81 0.67 -18.15
N ARG A 136 7.99 -0.04 -19.27
CA ARG A 136 7.07 -1.09 -19.72
C ARG A 136 7.04 -2.29 -18.74
N ALA A 137 8.21 -2.72 -18.27
CA ALA A 137 8.33 -3.82 -17.32
C ALA A 137 7.69 -3.47 -15.98
N LEU A 138 7.95 -2.27 -15.42
CA LEU A 138 7.31 -1.76 -14.20
C LEU A 138 5.79 -1.69 -14.36
N THR A 139 5.29 -1.20 -15.49
CA THR A 139 3.85 -1.15 -15.77
C THR A 139 3.22 -2.55 -15.70
N ARG A 140 3.85 -3.57 -16.28
CA ARG A 140 3.36 -4.96 -16.22
C ARG A 140 3.28 -5.48 -14.79
N VAL A 141 4.35 -5.28 -14.00
CA VAL A 141 4.39 -5.67 -12.57
C VAL A 141 3.27 -4.98 -11.78
N VAL A 142 3.10 -3.66 -11.97
CA VAL A 142 2.06 -2.87 -11.29
C VAL A 142 0.66 -3.32 -11.72
N MET A 143 0.41 -3.57 -13.02
CA MET A 143 -0.91 -4.04 -13.49
C MET A 143 -1.32 -5.37 -12.88
N ILE A 144 -0.39 -6.33 -12.79
CA ILE A 144 -0.67 -7.62 -12.14
C ILE A 144 -0.94 -7.41 -10.65
N SER A 145 -0.13 -6.60 -9.96
CA SER A 145 -0.30 -6.32 -8.54
C SER A 145 -1.59 -5.54 -8.23
N ALA A 146 -2.10 -4.76 -9.18
CA ALA A 146 -3.34 -3.99 -9.01
C ALA A 146 -4.61 -4.85 -8.91
N LEU A 147 -4.55 -6.12 -9.29
CA LEU A 147 -5.63 -7.07 -9.09
C LEU A 147 -5.78 -7.48 -7.62
N VAL A 148 -4.69 -7.42 -6.85
CA VAL A 148 -4.66 -7.87 -5.45
C VAL A 148 -5.68 -7.14 -4.57
N PRO A 149 -5.73 -5.81 -4.53
CA PRO A 149 -6.72 -5.10 -3.71
C PRO A 149 -8.17 -5.34 -4.11
N ILE A 150 -8.43 -5.83 -5.33
CA ILE A 150 -9.77 -6.20 -5.79
C ILE A 150 -10.16 -7.58 -5.27
N VAL A 151 -9.27 -8.55 -5.44
CA VAL A 151 -9.56 -9.97 -5.17
C VAL A 151 -9.37 -10.30 -3.68
N ALA A 152 -8.34 -9.76 -3.04
CA ALA A 152 -7.96 -10.15 -1.70
C ALA A 152 -9.02 -9.85 -0.61
N PRO A 153 -9.74 -8.71 -0.60
CA PRO A 153 -10.78 -8.49 0.39
C PRO A 153 -11.96 -9.46 0.25
N VAL A 154 -12.31 -9.82 -0.99
CA VAL A 154 -13.36 -10.80 -1.25
C VAL A 154 -12.95 -12.17 -0.73
N LEU A 155 -11.78 -12.64 -1.12
CA LEU A 155 -11.26 -13.93 -0.64
C LEU A 155 -11.08 -13.91 0.88
N GLY A 156 -10.54 -12.84 1.44
CA GLY A 156 -10.35 -12.67 2.88
C GLY A 156 -11.68 -12.74 3.64
N GLY A 157 -12.71 -12.07 3.12
CA GLY A 157 -14.05 -12.11 3.71
C GLY A 157 -14.65 -13.51 3.72
N TYR A 158 -14.63 -14.22 2.58
CA TYR A 158 -15.12 -15.60 2.50
C TYR A 158 -14.32 -16.58 3.35
N LEU A 159 -12.98 -16.47 3.34
CA LEU A 159 -12.14 -17.31 4.19
C LEU A 159 -12.43 -17.09 5.67
N ALA A 160 -12.62 -15.83 6.09
CA ALA A 160 -12.96 -15.51 7.47
C ALA A 160 -14.32 -16.07 7.89
N ASP A 161 -15.34 -16.02 7.02
CA ASP A 161 -16.68 -16.53 7.32
C ASP A 161 -16.75 -18.07 7.33
N TRP A 162 -16.06 -18.75 6.42
CA TRP A 162 -16.19 -20.21 6.26
C TRP A 162 -15.17 -21.02 7.07
N LEU A 163 -13.93 -20.53 7.13
CA LEU A 163 -12.79 -21.27 7.72
C LEU A 163 -12.17 -20.54 8.92
N GLY A 164 -12.75 -19.38 9.29
CA GLY A 164 -12.21 -18.52 10.34
C GLY A 164 -11.03 -17.66 9.89
N TRP A 165 -10.77 -16.58 10.62
CA TRP A 165 -9.77 -15.57 10.27
C TRP A 165 -8.33 -16.10 10.16
N ARG A 166 -8.01 -17.17 10.90
CA ARG A 166 -6.68 -17.81 10.85
C ARG A 166 -6.34 -18.38 9.48
N SER A 167 -7.36 -18.82 8.72
CA SER A 167 -7.18 -19.37 7.37
C SER A 167 -6.54 -18.38 6.40
N ILE A 168 -6.85 -17.09 6.54
CA ILE A 168 -6.25 -16.02 5.73
C ILE A 168 -4.73 -15.99 5.94
N LEU A 169 -4.29 -16.08 7.19
CA LEU A 169 -2.86 -16.02 7.54
C LEU A 169 -2.12 -17.28 7.08
N TRP A 170 -2.77 -18.45 7.11
CA TRP A 170 -2.24 -19.70 6.52
C TRP A 170 -2.13 -19.59 5.00
N VAL A 171 -3.12 -19.04 4.31
CA VAL A 171 -3.06 -18.79 2.85
C VAL A 171 -1.91 -17.83 2.53
N LEU A 172 -1.72 -16.76 3.32
CA LEU A 172 -0.59 -15.84 3.16
C LEU A 172 0.76 -16.54 3.40
N ALA A 173 0.85 -17.43 4.38
CA ALA A 173 2.05 -18.22 4.64
C ALA A 173 2.41 -19.15 3.46
N ILE A 174 1.41 -19.88 2.93
CA ILE A 174 1.58 -20.78 1.79
C ILE A 174 1.98 -19.99 0.54
N TYR A 175 1.30 -18.87 0.29
CA TYR A 175 1.62 -17.99 -0.84
C TYR A 175 3.06 -17.47 -0.76
N ALA A 176 3.46 -16.93 0.39
CA ALA A 176 4.80 -16.40 0.58
C ALA A 176 5.88 -17.48 0.56
N ALA A 177 5.58 -18.69 1.06
CA ALA A 177 6.47 -19.84 0.95
C ALA A 177 6.69 -20.24 -0.52
N GLY A 178 5.62 -20.23 -1.35
CA GLY A 178 5.71 -20.43 -2.79
C GLY A 178 6.60 -19.38 -3.48
N VAL A 179 6.43 -18.11 -3.12
CA VAL A 179 7.29 -17.01 -3.64
C VAL A 179 8.73 -17.18 -3.16
N PHE A 180 8.95 -17.55 -1.90
CA PHE A 180 10.29 -17.83 -1.34
C PHE A 180 10.99 -18.93 -2.11
N VAL A 181 10.33 -20.07 -2.33
CA VAL A 181 10.86 -21.21 -3.10
C VAL A 181 11.17 -20.80 -4.53
N ALA A 182 10.24 -20.07 -5.18
CA ALA A 182 10.46 -19.59 -6.54
C ALA A 182 11.68 -18.64 -6.64
N LEU A 183 11.86 -17.75 -5.66
CA LEU A 183 13.05 -16.90 -5.58
C LEU A 183 14.32 -17.73 -5.34
N ALA A 184 14.27 -18.72 -4.46
CA ALA A 184 15.43 -19.56 -4.16
C ALA A 184 15.90 -20.37 -5.38
N LEU A 185 14.96 -20.88 -6.18
CA LEU A 185 15.25 -21.74 -7.33
C LEU A 185 15.60 -20.95 -8.61
N TRP A 186 14.88 -19.87 -8.88
CA TRP A 186 14.94 -19.20 -10.20
C TRP A 186 15.56 -17.81 -10.17
N PHE A 187 15.60 -17.13 -9.01
CA PHE A 187 16.13 -15.78 -8.96
C PHE A 187 17.63 -15.77 -8.70
N ARG A 188 18.39 -15.20 -9.64
CA ARG A 188 19.82 -14.95 -9.52
C ARG A 188 20.09 -13.53 -9.08
N GLU A 189 21.28 -13.29 -8.48
CA GLU A 189 21.68 -11.95 -8.05
C GLU A 189 21.77 -11.00 -9.27
N THR A 190 21.18 -9.82 -9.09
CA THR A 190 21.10 -8.80 -10.14
C THR A 190 21.78 -7.49 -9.75
N ALA A 191 22.15 -7.30 -8.48
CA ALA A 191 22.82 -6.09 -8.04
C ALA A 191 24.18 -5.92 -8.71
N PRO A 192 24.45 -4.78 -9.40
CA PRO A 192 25.77 -4.51 -9.93
C PRO A 192 26.80 -4.39 -8.80
N GLN A 193 27.96 -5.04 -8.94
CA GLN A 193 29.02 -4.97 -7.91
C GLN A 193 29.51 -3.54 -7.65
N ALA A 194 29.39 -2.65 -8.63
CA ALA A 194 29.80 -1.25 -8.55
C ALA A 194 28.80 -0.35 -7.78
N SER A 195 27.57 -0.84 -7.48
CA SER A 195 26.50 -0.02 -6.89
C SER A 195 26.40 -0.09 -5.37
N ARG A 196 27.37 -0.69 -4.67
CA ARG A 196 27.38 -0.82 -3.21
C ARG A 196 27.61 0.51 -2.51
N ARG A 197 26.58 1.37 -2.54
CA ARG A 197 26.62 2.65 -1.81
C ARG A 197 26.68 2.40 -0.29
N PRO A 198 27.58 3.07 0.44
CA PRO A 198 27.60 2.97 1.90
C PRO A 198 26.27 3.46 2.50
N LEU A 199 25.72 2.76 3.49
CA LEU A 199 24.44 3.11 4.14
C LEU A 199 24.43 4.54 4.68
N ARG A 200 25.59 5.09 5.07
CA ARG A 200 25.76 6.46 5.58
C ARG A 200 25.34 7.58 4.60
N HIS A 201 25.20 7.29 3.31
CA HIS A 201 24.77 8.29 2.32
C HIS A 201 23.25 8.51 2.28
N TYR A 202 22.46 7.50 2.68
CA TYR A 202 21.00 7.58 2.60
C TYR A 202 20.36 8.58 3.55
N PRO A 203 20.79 8.74 4.82
CA PRO A 203 20.23 9.77 5.71
C PRO A 203 20.37 11.19 5.17
N ALA A 204 21.52 11.54 4.57
CA ALA A 204 21.72 12.84 3.95
C ALA A 204 20.81 13.05 2.74
N LEU A 205 20.64 12.00 1.91
CA LEU A 205 19.75 12.02 0.74
C LEU A 205 18.29 12.16 1.16
N TYR A 206 17.84 11.41 2.17
CA TYR A 206 16.49 11.54 2.71
C TYR A 206 16.24 12.91 3.31
N ARG A 207 17.21 13.45 4.07
CA ARG A 207 17.14 14.81 4.61
C ARG A 207 17.02 15.86 3.51
N ALA A 208 17.80 15.76 2.45
CA ALA A 208 17.72 16.69 1.31
C ALA A 208 16.33 16.66 0.65
N LEU A 209 15.74 15.48 0.46
CA LEU A 209 14.39 15.32 -0.08
C LEU A 209 13.35 15.91 0.87
N LEU A 210 13.43 15.65 2.18
CA LEU A 210 12.50 16.17 3.19
C LEU A 210 12.59 17.71 3.31
N MET A 211 13.74 18.30 3.05
CA MET A 211 13.90 19.77 3.01
C MET A 211 13.40 20.39 1.70
N ASN A 212 13.19 19.60 0.66
CA ASN A 212 12.63 20.07 -0.61
C ASN A 212 11.11 20.28 -0.45
N ARG A 213 10.69 21.55 -0.33
CA ARG A 213 9.29 21.92 -0.10
C ARG A 213 8.35 21.41 -1.21
N ARG A 214 8.81 21.35 -2.47
CA ARG A 214 7.99 20.83 -3.59
C ARG A 214 7.77 19.34 -3.43
N PHE A 215 8.84 18.58 -3.22
CA PHE A 215 8.76 17.14 -2.95
C PHE A 215 7.83 16.84 -1.77
N LEU A 216 8.07 17.50 -0.63
CA LEU A 216 7.30 17.28 0.59
C LEU A 216 5.80 17.60 0.41
N GLY A 217 5.47 18.67 -0.31
CA GLY A 217 4.07 19.03 -0.55
C GLY A 217 3.30 18.01 -1.38
N PHE A 218 3.90 17.46 -2.45
CA PHE A 218 3.26 16.41 -3.24
C PHE A 218 3.22 15.08 -2.49
N THR A 219 4.25 14.79 -1.71
CA THR A 219 4.30 13.60 -0.86
C THR A 219 3.26 13.63 0.26
N LEU A 220 3.07 14.77 0.93
CA LEU A 220 2.04 14.93 1.96
C LEU A 220 0.63 14.89 1.37
N ASN A 221 0.42 15.41 0.16
CA ASN A 221 -0.84 15.25 -0.54
C ASN A 221 -1.15 13.76 -0.77
N ALA A 222 -0.19 12.99 -1.29
CA ALA A 222 -0.33 11.54 -1.44
C ALA A 222 -0.50 10.83 -0.08
N GLY A 223 0.18 11.29 0.96
CA GLY A 223 0.03 10.79 2.33
C GLY A 223 -1.39 11.01 2.89
N ALA A 224 -1.99 12.17 2.62
CA ALA A 224 -3.36 12.45 3.02
C ALA A 224 -4.38 11.51 2.31
N PHE A 225 -4.19 11.23 1.03
CA PHE A 225 -4.96 10.19 0.34
C PHE A 225 -4.77 8.81 0.95
N GLY A 226 -3.51 8.43 1.27
CA GLY A 226 -3.20 7.18 1.95
C GLY A 226 -3.89 7.10 3.33
N THR A 227 -3.83 8.18 4.11
CA THR A 227 -4.55 8.28 5.39
C THR A 227 -6.04 7.98 5.24
N ALA A 228 -6.72 8.64 4.31
CA ALA A 228 -8.16 8.43 4.09
C ALA A 228 -8.48 6.99 3.69
N TYR A 229 -7.77 6.44 2.70
CA TYR A 229 -8.00 5.08 2.20
C TYR A 229 -7.74 4.02 3.27
N PHE A 230 -6.62 4.12 3.99
CA PHE A 230 -6.23 3.11 4.96
C PHE A 230 -6.94 3.27 6.32
N ALA A 231 -7.35 4.49 6.69
CA ALA A 231 -8.28 4.69 7.81
C ALA A 231 -9.64 4.04 7.51
N PHE A 232 -10.16 4.19 6.28
CA PHE A 232 -11.36 3.51 5.84
C PHE A 232 -11.17 1.98 5.88
N LEU A 233 -10.08 1.45 5.30
CA LEU A 233 -9.78 0.02 5.27
C LEU A 233 -9.67 -0.59 6.67
N SER A 234 -9.11 0.13 7.64
CA SER A 234 -8.89 -0.35 9.01
C SER A 234 -10.11 -0.18 9.92
N GLY A 235 -10.77 0.98 9.84
CA GLY A 235 -11.85 1.33 10.78
C GLY A 235 -13.24 0.88 10.34
N MET A 236 -13.51 0.89 9.02
CA MET A 236 -14.85 0.63 8.52
C MET A 236 -15.30 -0.85 8.70
N PRO A 237 -14.45 -1.89 8.54
CA PRO A 237 -14.89 -3.27 8.74
C PRO A 237 -15.54 -3.49 10.12
N ILE A 238 -14.86 -3.08 11.18
CA ILE A 238 -15.36 -3.23 12.55
C ILE A 238 -16.60 -2.36 12.77
N SER A 239 -16.50 -1.06 12.41
CA SER A 239 -17.58 -0.10 12.70
C SER A 239 -18.88 -0.39 11.94
N LEU A 240 -18.78 -0.76 10.66
CA LEU A 240 -19.94 -1.00 9.81
C LEU A 240 -20.58 -2.37 10.12
N THR A 241 -19.76 -3.39 10.37
CA THR A 241 -20.26 -4.73 10.77
C THR A 241 -21.01 -4.62 12.10
N ALA A 242 -20.47 -3.92 13.08
CA ALA A 242 -21.14 -3.68 14.36
C ALA A 242 -22.47 -2.91 14.20
N ALA A 243 -22.52 -1.92 13.29
CA ALA A 243 -23.72 -1.11 13.08
C ALA A 243 -24.82 -1.80 12.25
N THR A 244 -24.47 -2.72 11.35
CA THR A 244 -25.40 -3.29 10.35
C THR A 244 -25.60 -4.79 10.46
N GLY A 245 -24.73 -5.51 11.19
CA GLY A 245 -24.73 -6.97 11.25
C GLY A 245 -24.27 -7.65 9.93
N MET A 246 -23.69 -6.89 8.97
CA MET A 246 -23.22 -7.45 7.70
C MET A 246 -22.10 -8.46 7.92
N SER A 247 -22.00 -9.47 7.04
CA SER A 247 -20.93 -10.47 7.13
C SER A 247 -19.60 -9.93 6.61
N THR A 248 -18.47 -10.60 6.96
CA THR A 248 -17.15 -10.23 6.47
C THR A 248 -17.01 -10.44 4.97
N ALA A 249 -17.69 -11.46 4.41
CA ALA A 249 -17.77 -11.69 2.97
C ALA A 249 -18.52 -10.56 2.24
N GLU A 250 -19.62 -10.09 2.83
CA GLU A 250 -20.40 -8.98 2.27
C GLU A 250 -19.56 -7.70 2.25
N PHE A 251 -18.87 -7.39 3.36
CA PHE A 251 -17.93 -6.27 3.42
C PHE A 251 -16.86 -6.38 2.32
N GLY A 252 -16.25 -7.55 2.17
CA GLY A 252 -15.22 -7.81 1.16
C GLY A 252 -15.72 -7.53 -0.26
N ARG A 253 -16.96 -7.94 -0.60
CA ARG A 253 -17.58 -7.69 -1.92
C ARG A 253 -17.78 -6.20 -2.18
N TRP A 254 -18.33 -5.45 -1.22
CA TRP A 254 -18.50 -4.01 -1.34
C TRP A 254 -17.16 -3.30 -1.46
N PHE A 255 -16.19 -3.67 -0.61
CA PHE A 255 -14.86 -3.07 -0.62
C PHE A 255 -14.12 -3.29 -1.94
N ALA A 256 -14.29 -4.42 -2.61
CA ALA A 256 -13.64 -4.72 -3.90
C ALA A 256 -14.01 -3.73 -5.02
N LEU A 257 -15.13 -3.01 -4.89
CA LEU A 257 -15.51 -1.96 -5.85
C LEU A 257 -14.59 -0.74 -5.78
N MET A 258 -14.04 -0.44 -4.60
CA MET A 258 -13.20 0.76 -4.39
C MET A 258 -11.89 0.72 -5.20
N PRO A 259 -11.08 -0.36 -5.19
CA PRO A 259 -9.93 -0.46 -6.08
C PRO A 259 -10.30 -0.40 -7.56
N GLY A 260 -11.47 -0.90 -7.95
CA GLY A 260 -12.00 -0.76 -9.30
C GLY A 260 -12.22 0.72 -9.68
N ALA A 261 -12.86 1.48 -8.80
CA ALA A 261 -13.06 2.93 -8.98
C ALA A 261 -11.71 3.69 -9.00
N TYR A 262 -10.75 3.29 -8.17
CA TYR A 262 -9.39 3.83 -8.21
C TYR A 262 -8.72 3.62 -9.58
N LEU A 263 -8.80 2.42 -10.13
CA LEU A 263 -8.22 2.10 -11.45
C LEU A 263 -8.89 2.92 -12.57
N LEU A 264 -10.21 3.10 -12.51
CA LEU A 264 -10.94 3.96 -13.45
C LEU A 264 -10.49 5.41 -13.36
N GLY A 265 -10.34 5.96 -12.15
CA GLY A 265 -9.82 7.30 -11.92
C GLY A 265 -8.40 7.48 -12.46
N ASN A 266 -7.52 6.51 -12.20
CA ASN A 266 -6.15 6.48 -12.71
C ASN A 266 -6.10 6.42 -14.25
N ALA A 267 -6.93 5.55 -14.87
CA ALA A 267 -7.01 5.45 -16.32
C ALA A 267 -7.53 6.74 -16.96
N THR A 268 -8.53 7.38 -16.35
CA THR A 268 -9.05 8.67 -16.76
C THR A 268 -7.98 9.76 -16.69
N SER A 269 -7.26 9.85 -15.56
CA SER A 269 -6.13 10.76 -15.39
C SER A 269 -5.06 10.55 -16.45
N SER A 270 -4.68 9.30 -16.72
CA SER A 270 -3.65 8.96 -17.71
C SER A 270 -4.00 9.42 -19.13
N ARG A 271 -5.30 9.43 -19.49
CA ARG A 271 -5.80 9.95 -20.77
C ARG A 271 -5.78 11.47 -20.80
N LEU A 272 -6.27 12.12 -19.71
CA LEU A 272 -6.39 13.56 -19.61
C LEU A 272 -5.02 14.26 -19.48
N LEU A 273 -4.01 13.62 -18.91
CA LEU A 273 -2.64 14.11 -18.83
C LEU A 273 -1.95 14.30 -20.20
N ARG A 274 -2.56 13.80 -21.29
CA ARG A 274 -2.09 14.09 -22.65
C ARG A 274 -2.38 15.54 -23.10
N VAL A 275 -3.40 16.16 -22.49
CA VAL A 275 -3.89 17.50 -22.87
C VAL A 275 -3.98 18.48 -21.69
N HIS A 276 -3.80 18.01 -20.46
CA HIS A 276 -3.89 18.82 -19.24
C HIS A 276 -2.63 18.71 -18.39
N ASP A 277 -2.33 19.79 -17.67
CA ASP A 277 -1.22 19.85 -16.72
C ASP A 277 -1.44 18.89 -15.53
N PRO A 278 -0.40 18.16 -15.07
CA PRO A 278 -0.50 17.29 -13.90
C PRO A 278 -1.00 17.97 -12.62
N ARG A 279 -0.75 19.27 -12.45
CA ARG A 279 -1.25 20.02 -11.29
C ARG A 279 -2.77 20.20 -11.33
N ARG A 280 -3.34 20.44 -12.51
CA ARG A 280 -4.79 20.51 -12.70
C ARG A 280 -5.45 19.15 -12.40
N MET A 281 -4.82 18.06 -12.83
CA MET A 281 -5.31 16.71 -12.55
C MET A 281 -5.21 16.37 -11.07
N LEU A 282 -4.14 16.79 -10.38
CA LEU A 282 -4.00 16.66 -8.93
C LEU A 282 -5.14 17.40 -8.20
N LEU A 283 -5.42 18.64 -8.59
CA LEU A 283 -6.49 19.44 -7.98
C LEU A 283 -7.87 18.84 -8.26
N ALA A 284 -8.16 18.47 -9.50
CA ALA A 284 -9.44 17.88 -9.90
C ALA A 284 -9.70 16.54 -9.16
N GLY A 285 -8.68 15.67 -9.07
CA GLY A 285 -8.76 14.43 -8.32
C GLY A 285 -8.96 14.66 -6.83
N SER A 286 -8.26 15.64 -6.23
CA SER A 286 -8.44 16.01 -4.83
C SER A 286 -9.83 16.55 -4.55
N LEU A 287 -10.38 17.38 -5.45
CA LEU A 287 -11.75 17.89 -5.34
C LEU A 287 -12.78 16.76 -5.43
N LEU A 288 -12.66 15.89 -6.44
CA LEU A 288 -13.56 14.74 -6.61
C LEU A 288 -13.56 13.81 -5.39
N SER A 289 -12.37 13.55 -4.85
CA SER A 289 -12.21 12.73 -3.66
C SER A 289 -12.84 13.38 -2.41
N THR A 290 -12.66 14.70 -2.26
CA THR A 290 -13.28 15.46 -1.16
C THR A 290 -14.80 15.48 -1.28
N LEU A 291 -15.35 15.63 -2.49
CA LEU A 291 -16.79 15.54 -2.74
C LEU A 291 -17.35 14.16 -2.38
N GLY A 292 -16.61 13.08 -2.68
CA GLY A 292 -16.97 11.73 -2.25
C GLY A 292 -17.02 11.58 -0.73
N ALA A 293 -16.01 12.13 -0.02
CA ALA A 293 -15.98 12.12 1.45
C ALA A 293 -17.12 12.97 2.06
N LEU A 294 -17.42 14.12 1.48
CA LEU A 294 -18.54 14.95 1.90
C LEU A 294 -19.89 14.26 1.66
N ALA A 295 -20.06 13.64 0.50
CA ALA A 295 -21.27 12.86 0.20
C ALA A 295 -21.46 11.70 1.20
N MET A 296 -20.37 11.06 1.63
CA MET A 296 -20.41 10.02 2.67
C MET A 296 -20.85 10.60 4.02
N LEU A 297 -20.36 11.79 4.40
CA LEU A 297 -20.80 12.46 5.61
C LEU A 297 -22.29 12.84 5.54
N LEU A 298 -22.75 13.42 4.44
CA LEU A 298 -24.17 13.81 4.25
C LEU A 298 -25.08 12.57 4.27
N ALA A 299 -24.65 11.47 3.65
CA ALA A 299 -25.37 10.20 3.70
C ALA A 299 -25.47 9.66 5.16
N HIS A 300 -24.38 9.76 5.93
CA HIS A 300 -24.36 9.34 7.34
C HIS A 300 -25.27 10.19 8.23
N LEU A 301 -25.40 11.48 7.94
CA LEU A 301 -26.27 12.38 8.72
C LEU A 301 -27.75 12.25 8.33
N GLY A 302 -28.05 11.88 7.07
CA GLY A 302 -29.41 11.80 6.58
C GLY A 302 -30.07 10.42 6.66
N TRP A 303 -29.28 9.35 6.73
CA TRP A 303 -29.77 7.97 6.70
C TRP A 303 -29.02 7.09 7.70
N PRO A 304 -29.66 5.99 8.19
CA PRO A 304 -28.96 5.01 9.01
C PRO A 304 -27.79 4.37 8.24
N PRO A 305 -26.70 3.97 8.93
CA PRO A 305 -25.58 3.32 8.30
C PRO A 305 -26.01 2.07 7.54
N SER A 306 -25.59 1.97 6.30
CA SER A 306 -25.79 0.81 5.43
C SER A 306 -24.61 0.65 4.49
N PRO A 307 -24.40 -0.53 3.89
CA PRO A 307 -23.35 -0.70 2.89
C PRO A 307 -23.43 0.34 1.77
N ALA A 308 -24.63 0.63 1.26
CA ALA A 308 -24.83 1.58 0.18
C ALA A 308 -24.49 3.02 0.57
N THR A 309 -24.93 3.48 1.76
CA THR A 309 -24.67 4.86 2.23
C THR A 309 -23.19 5.13 2.48
N VAL A 310 -22.39 4.08 2.71
CA VAL A 310 -20.95 4.18 2.92
C VAL A 310 -20.16 3.95 1.64
N PHE A 311 -20.42 2.85 0.92
CA PHE A 311 -19.58 2.46 -0.22
C PHE A 311 -19.87 3.24 -1.51
N LEU A 312 -21.11 3.63 -1.81
CA LEU A 312 -21.39 4.39 -3.04
C LEU A 312 -20.66 5.73 -3.09
N PRO A 313 -20.71 6.58 -2.01
CA PRO A 313 -19.88 7.78 -1.98
C PRO A 313 -18.36 7.48 -1.97
N ALA A 314 -17.95 6.36 -1.35
CA ALA A 314 -16.55 5.94 -1.33
C ALA A 314 -16.00 5.58 -2.72
N LEU A 315 -16.85 5.19 -3.69
CA LEU A 315 -16.41 5.02 -5.08
C LEU A 315 -15.95 6.34 -5.69
N LEU A 316 -16.65 7.43 -5.42
CA LEU A 316 -16.29 8.77 -5.89
C LEU A 316 -14.97 9.23 -5.26
N LEU A 317 -14.84 8.99 -3.93
CA LEU A 317 -13.61 9.26 -3.18
C LEU A 317 -12.42 8.52 -3.79
N THR A 318 -12.55 7.22 -4.06
CA THR A 318 -11.44 6.42 -4.58
C THR A 318 -11.14 6.66 -6.05
N ALA A 319 -12.13 7.01 -6.87
CA ALA A 319 -11.91 7.48 -8.23
C ALA A 319 -11.08 8.77 -8.26
N GLY A 320 -11.42 9.75 -7.40
CA GLY A 320 -10.64 10.97 -7.23
C GLY A 320 -9.22 10.70 -6.73
N HIS A 321 -9.05 9.76 -5.78
CA HIS A 321 -7.74 9.31 -5.31
C HIS A 321 -6.89 8.73 -6.47
N GLY A 322 -7.46 7.83 -7.29
CA GLY A 322 -6.77 7.27 -8.46
C GLY A 322 -6.33 8.36 -9.45
N MET A 323 -7.20 9.37 -9.67
CA MET A 323 -6.92 10.49 -10.56
C MET A 323 -5.79 11.39 -10.05
N ALA A 324 -5.73 11.65 -8.73
CA ALA A 324 -4.71 12.51 -8.12
C ALA A 324 -3.36 11.81 -7.94
N MET A 325 -3.35 10.53 -7.58
CA MET A 325 -2.14 9.81 -7.15
C MET A 325 -1.08 9.68 -8.25
N SER A 326 -1.49 9.44 -9.50
CA SER A 326 -0.57 9.40 -10.65
C SER A 326 0.13 10.74 -10.85
N SER A 327 -0.61 11.84 -10.74
CA SER A 327 -0.09 13.21 -10.87
C SER A 327 0.81 13.57 -9.68
N ALA A 328 0.42 13.24 -8.44
CA ALA A 328 1.25 13.46 -7.26
C ALA A 328 2.60 12.73 -7.36
N THR A 329 2.59 11.48 -7.84
CA THR A 329 3.81 10.69 -8.03
C THR A 329 4.73 11.30 -9.08
N ALA A 330 4.19 11.69 -10.24
CA ALA A 330 4.97 12.31 -11.31
C ALA A 330 5.58 13.65 -10.85
N LEU A 331 4.80 14.50 -10.19
CA LEU A 331 5.27 15.79 -9.66
C LEU A 331 6.31 15.62 -8.55
N SER A 332 6.18 14.60 -7.72
CA SER A 332 7.16 14.26 -6.68
C SER A 332 8.49 13.82 -7.31
N MET A 333 8.45 12.95 -8.33
CA MET A 333 9.65 12.50 -9.06
C MET A 333 10.36 13.67 -9.76
N ASN A 334 9.60 14.56 -10.42
CA ASN A 334 10.13 15.73 -11.11
C ASN A 334 10.77 16.75 -10.15
N SER A 335 10.40 16.71 -8.87
CA SER A 335 11.00 17.55 -7.82
C SER A 335 12.37 17.05 -7.36
N ALA A 336 12.80 15.85 -7.78
CA ALA A 336 14.06 15.22 -7.40
C ALA A 336 14.72 14.50 -8.61
N PRO A 337 15.11 15.25 -9.66
CA PRO A 337 15.57 14.67 -10.91
C PRO A 337 16.84 13.81 -10.77
N ASP A 338 17.74 14.16 -9.85
CA ASP A 338 18.97 13.43 -9.62
C ASP A 338 18.76 12.05 -8.97
N ASN A 339 17.68 11.88 -8.21
CA ASN A 339 17.40 10.67 -7.44
C ASN A 339 15.92 10.26 -7.47
N PRO A 340 15.29 10.08 -8.65
CA PRO A 340 13.85 9.84 -8.75
C PRO A 340 13.42 8.52 -8.09
N GLY A 341 14.28 7.50 -8.11
CA GLY A 341 14.01 6.23 -7.45
C GLY A 341 13.92 6.33 -5.92
N THR A 342 14.84 7.11 -5.32
CA THR A 342 14.82 7.37 -3.87
C THR A 342 13.63 8.25 -3.48
N ALA A 343 13.25 9.22 -4.32
CA ALA A 343 12.08 10.05 -4.11
C ALA A 343 10.79 9.20 -4.05
N VAL A 344 10.60 8.26 -4.99
CA VAL A 344 9.43 7.36 -4.99
C VAL A 344 9.43 6.43 -3.77
N ALA A 345 10.59 5.91 -3.37
CA ALA A 345 10.70 5.05 -2.19
C ALA A 345 10.36 5.82 -0.90
N LEU A 346 10.90 7.03 -0.74
CA LEU A 346 10.61 7.89 0.42
C LEU A 346 9.14 8.34 0.43
N MET A 347 8.57 8.70 -0.73
CA MET A 347 7.15 9.01 -0.87
C MET A 347 6.27 7.83 -0.45
N GLY A 348 6.61 6.61 -0.89
CA GLY A 348 5.89 5.39 -0.50
C GLY A 348 5.95 5.13 1.00
N ALA A 349 7.12 5.29 1.61
CA ALA A 349 7.30 5.13 3.05
C ALA A 349 6.53 6.20 3.85
N LEU A 350 6.58 7.47 3.44
CA LEU A 350 5.81 8.54 4.08
C LEU A 350 4.30 8.34 3.92
N ASN A 351 3.84 7.83 2.77
CA ASN A 351 2.44 7.45 2.57
C ASN A 351 2.02 6.37 3.58
N MET A 352 2.82 5.32 3.77
CA MET A 352 2.53 4.27 4.75
C MET A 352 2.62 4.78 6.19
N LEU A 353 3.52 5.70 6.49
CA LEU A 353 3.59 6.36 7.80
C LEU A 353 2.31 7.17 8.07
N CYS A 354 1.87 8.00 7.12
CA CYS A 354 0.62 8.74 7.21
C CYS A 354 -0.59 7.80 7.36
N ALA A 355 -0.60 6.68 6.62
CA ALA A 355 -1.61 5.64 6.76
C ALA A 355 -1.64 5.06 8.17
N GLY A 356 -0.49 4.69 8.74
CA GLY A 356 -0.36 4.17 10.10
C GLY A 356 -0.86 5.16 11.15
N LEU A 357 -0.52 6.44 11.03
CA LEU A 357 -1.03 7.50 11.90
C LEU A 357 -2.55 7.67 11.73
N GLY A 358 -3.05 7.64 10.48
CA GLY A 358 -4.49 7.72 10.19
C GLY A 358 -5.28 6.57 10.80
N THR A 359 -4.75 5.35 10.77
CA THR A 359 -5.41 4.19 11.37
C THR A 359 -5.48 4.27 12.90
N MET A 360 -4.54 4.96 13.56
CA MET A 360 -4.62 5.25 14.99
C MET A 360 -5.79 6.20 15.33
N LEU A 361 -6.13 7.13 14.45
CA LEU A 361 -7.25 8.06 14.67
C LEU A 361 -8.62 7.37 14.63
N VAL A 362 -8.72 6.22 13.95
CA VAL A 362 -9.95 5.42 13.86
C VAL A 362 -9.93 4.20 14.79
N SER A 363 -9.00 4.13 15.72
CA SER A 363 -8.86 3.02 16.67
C SER A 363 -10.02 2.90 17.65
N VAL A 364 -10.74 3.99 17.90
CA VAL A 364 -12.03 3.93 18.59
C VAL A 364 -13.13 3.79 17.54
N PRO A 365 -13.95 2.73 17.62
CA PRO A 365 -14.93 2.41 16.59
C PRO A 365 -16.04 3.46 16.47
N GLY A 366 -16.65 3.49 15.30
CA GLY A 366 -17.75 4.36 14.97
C GLY A 366 -17.71 4.81 13.51
N VAL A 367 -18.76 4.52 12.75
CA VAL A 367 -18.89 4.87 11.32
C VAL A 367 -18.63 6.37 11.11
N GLY A 368 -19.27 7.23 11.91
CA GLY A 368 -19.10 8.68 11.82
C GLY A 368 -17.66 9.15 12.07
N ARG A 369 -16.92 8.49 13.00
CA ARG A 369 -15.52 8.81 13.25
C ARG A 369 -14.62 8.47 12.05
N VAL A 370 -14.82 7.31 11.44
CA VAL A 370 -14.07 6.93 10.24
C VAL A 370 -14.32 7.94 9.13
N ILE A 371 -15.59 8.33 8.92
CA ILE A 371 -15.98 9.34 7.93
C ILE A 371 -15.32 10.69 8.23
N ALA A 372 -15.30 11.13 9.49
CA ALA A 372 -14.67 12.40 9.88
C ALA A 372 -13.16 12.41 9.61
N VAL A 373 -12.44 11.32 9.93
CA VAL A 373 -11.00 11.18 9.63
C VAL A 373 -10.77 11.17 8.12
N VAL A 374 -11.57 10.44 7.37
CA VAL A 374 -11.51 10.39 5.90
C VAL A 374 -11.71 11.78 5.30
N LEU A 375 -12.75 12.51 5.73
CA LEU A 375 -13.03 13.86 5.24
C LEU A 375 -11.90 14.84 5.62
N GLY A 376 -11.42 14.81 6.85
CA GLY A 376 -10.32 15.66 7.30
C GLY A 376 -9.05 15.45 6.47
N ALA A 377 -8.72 14.20 6.17
CA ALA A 377 -7.59 13.85 5.32
C ALA A 377 -7.79 14.34 3.86
N GLN A 378 -9.01 14.24 3.32
CA GLN A 378 -9.30 14.73 1.97
C GLN A 378 -9.29 16.25 1.87
N LEU A 379 -9.77 16.96 2.90
CA LEU A 379 -9.67 18.42 2.96
C LEU A 379 -8.20 18.87 3.02
N LEU A 380 -7.37 18.18 3.79
CA LEU A 380 -5.93 18.41 3.80
C LEU A 380 -5.29 18.18 2.42
N ALA A 381 -5.66 17.10 1.73
CA ALA A 381 -5.18 16.81 0.38
C ALA A 381 -5.59 17.93 -0.59
N LEU A 382 -6.83 18.42 -0.53
CA LEU A 382 -7.34 19.50 -1.37
C LEU A 382 -6.61 20.81 -1.11
N VAL A 383 -6.39 21.18 0.14
CA VAL A 383 -5.62 22.39 0.52
C VAL A 383 -4.20 22.30 -0.01
N LEU A 384 -3.52 21.17 0.17
CA LEU A 384 -2.15 20.96 -0.33
C LEU A 384 -2.09 21.03 -1.86
N ALA A 385 -3.10 20.50 -2.58
CA ALA A 385 -3.19 20.61 -4.03
C ALA A 385 -3.40 22.06 -4.47
N GLY A 386 -4.29 22.82 -3.81
CA GLY A 386 -4.60 24.21 -4.11
C GLY A 386 -3.40 25.16 -3.86
N LEU A 387 -2.68 24.98 -2.76
CA LEU A 387 -1.47 25.76 -2.47
C LEU A 387 -0.38 25.53 -3.53
N ARG A 388 -0.29 24.34 -4.10
CA ARG A 388 0.72 23.94 -5.09
C ARG A 388 0.35 24.22 -6.53
N SER A 389 -0.91 24.49 -6.82
CA SER A 389 -1.35 24.95 -8.14
C SER A 389 -0.89 26.38 -8.46
N ARG A 390 -0.54 27.18 -7.44
CA ARG A 390 -0.12 28.59 -7.54
C ARG A 390 1.40 28.80 -7.62
N ILE A 391 2.21 27.76 -7.41
CA ILE A 391 3.68 27.77 -7.47
C ILE A 391 4.16 26.91 -8.67
#